data_9bc3d26e85c11c2692949b75c7fc7252
#
_entry.id   9bc3d26e85c11c2692949b75c7fc7252
#
_cell.length_a   1.000
_cell.length_b   1.000
_cell.length_c   1.000
_cell.angle_alpha   90.00
_cell.angle_beta   90.00
_cell.angle_gamma   90.00
#
_symmetry.space_group_name_H-M   'P 1'
#
loop_
_entity.id
_entity.type
_entity.pdbx_description
1 polymer ?
#
loop_
_entity_poly.entity_id
_entity_poly.type
_entity_poly.pdbx_seq_one_letter_code
_entity_poly.pdbx_strand_id
1 'polypeptide(L)'
;MKFKLRRLVESDYDTLVKWWKDWKWEPAPRDFLPENGTGGFMVTKDKKEICAGFIYLTNSKVAWIEFVISNKQYKEKDRKDAIQFLINSLSAVAQETGAKYGYAVLKHKGLKFYYENSGFFESDKNITEMITVWQQQQQ
;
A
#
# COMPACT_ATOMS: atom_id res chain seq x y z
N MET A 1 14.43 1.41 17.22
CA MET A 1 13.79 1.24 15.93
C MET A 1 14.23 2.34 14.99
N LYS A 2 14.70 1.98 13.83
CA LYS A 2 15.32 2.93 12.93
C LYS A 2 14.53 3.18 11.65
N PHE A 3 13.35 2.59 11.56
CA PHE A 3 12.48 2.82 10.42
C PHE A 3 11.85 4.20 10.52
N LYS A 4 11.79 4.88 9.40
CA LYS A 4 11.13 6.17 9.29
C LYS A 4 9.99 6.06 8.28
N LEU A 5 8.92 6.77 8.57
CA LEU A 5 7.76 6.84 7.70
C LEU A 5 7.72 8.24 7.10
N ARG A 6 7.59 8.31 5.77
CA ARG A 6 7.41 9.61 5.10
C ARG A 6 6.32 9.51 4.06
N ARG A 7 5.68 10.63 3.77
CA ARG A 7 4.69 10.67 2.70
C ARG A 7 5.36 10.40 1.36
N LEU A 8 4.62 9.74 0.47
CA LEU A 8 5.08 9.60 -0.91
C LEU A 8 5.04 10.95 -1.60
N VAL A 9 6.01 11.15 -2.50
CA VAL A 9 6.07 12.34 -3.34
C VAL A 9 6.01 11.89 -4.80
N GLU A 10 5.82 12.84 -5.69
CA GLU A 10 5.56 12.55 -7.09
C GLU A 10 6.64 11.68 -7.73
N SER A 11 7.89 11.93 -7.39
CA SER A 11 9.02 11.18 -7.95
C SER A 11 9.08 9.73 -7.47
N ASP A 12 8.37 9.37 -6.41
CA ASP A 12 8.39 7.99 -5.91
C ASP A 12 7.70 7.01 -6.86
N TYR A 13 6.78 7.49 -7.67
CA TYR A 13 6.03 6.60 -8.54
C TYR A 13 6.94 5.75 -9.42
N ASP A 14 7.97 6.33 -10.01
CA ASP A 14 8.89 5.58 -10.87
C ASP A 14 9.63 4.50 -10.10
N THR A 15 9.97 4.77 -8.84
CA THR A 15 10.57 3.76 -7.97
C THR A 15 9.61 2.60 -7.73
N LEU A 16 8.34 2.90 -7.49
CA LEU A 16 7.34 1.87 -7.25
C LEU A 16 7.07 1.05 -8.50
N VAL A 17 7.06 1.68 -9.67
CA VAL A 17 6.92 0.95 -10.94
C VAL A 17 8.04 -0.07 -11.08
N LYS A 18 9.26 0.35 -10.76
CA LYS A 18 10.40 -0.56 -10.80
C LYS A 18 10.20 -1.73 -9.83
N TRP A 19 9.74 -1.45 -8.62
CA TRP A 19 9.52 -2.51 -7.63
C TRP A 19 8.44 -3.49 -8.09
N TRP A 20 7.32 -2.99 -8.61
CA TRP A 20 6.29 -3.87 -9.14
C TRP A 20 6.85 -4.78 -10.23
N LYS A 21 7.63 -4.23 -11.15
CA LYS A 21 8.23 -5.00 -12.23
C LYS A 21 9.23 -6.02 -11.71
N ASP A 22 9.99 -5.67 -10.67
CA ASP A 22 10.93 -6.62 -10.06
C ASP A 22 10.19 -7.85 -9.49
N TRP A 23 8.98 -7.66 -8.98
CA TRP A 23 8.15 -8.74 -8.50
C TRP A 23 7.33 -9.39 -9.61
N LYS A 24 7.41 -8.89 -10.83
CA LYS A 24 6.63 -9.34 -11.99
C LYS A 24 5.14 -9.10 -11.79
N TRP A 25 4.83 -7.98 -11.18
CA TRP A 25 3.46 -7.53 -10.99
C TRP A 25 3.20 -6.36 -11.95
N GLU A 26 1.94 -6.24 -12.37
CA GLU A 26 1.52 -5.15 -13.23
C GLU A 26 1.51 -3.84 -12.44
N PRO A 27 2.26 -2.82 -12.88
CA PRO A 27 2.21 -1.53 -12.20
C PRO A 27 0.83 -0.90 -12.27
N ALA A 28 0.36 -0.34 -11.16
CA ALA A 28 -0.87 0.42 -11.15
C ALA A 28 -0.66 1.76 -11.87
N PRO A 29 -1.61 2.20 -12.70
CA PRO A 29 -1.52 3.53 -13.28
C PRO A 29 -1.52 4.59 -12.17
N ARG A 30 -0.85 5.70 -12.44
CA ARG A 30 -0.73 6.77 -11.43
C ARG A 30 -2.09 7.26 -10.95
N ASP A 31 -3.04 7.42 -11.85
CA ASP A 31 -4.37 7.91 -11.49
C ASP A 31 -5.29 6.84 -10.91
N PHE A 32 -4.84 5.58 -10.85
CA PHE A 32 -5.55 4.54 -10.12
C PHE A 32 -5.25 4.62 -8.62
N LEU A 33 -4.17 5.31 -8.27
CA LEU A 33 -3.70 5.41 -6.89
C LEU A 33 -4.21 6.69 -6.23
N PRO A 34 -4.38 6.68 -4.90
CA PRO A 34 -4.83 7.88 -4.19
C PRO A 34 -3.93 9.08 -4.47
N GLU A 35 -4.55 10.24 -4.63
CA GLU A 35 -3.84 11.51 -4.86
C GLU A 35 -2.80 11.39 -5.97
N ASN A 36 -3.19 10.73 -7.04
CA ASN A 36 -2.37 10.58 -8.24
C ASN A 36 -0.98 9.99 -7.93
N GLY A 37 -0.96 9.01 -7.02
CA GLY A 37 0.26 8.28 -6.68
C GLY A 37 1.01 8.80 -5.46
N THR A 38 0.47 9.81 -4.78
CA THR A 38 1.12 10.35 -3.57
C THR A 38 0.35 10.08 -2.29
N GLY A 39 -0.81 9.43 -2.38
CA GLY A 39 -1.66 9.17 -1.21
C GLY A 39 -1.25 7.97 -0.40
N GLY A 40 0.00 7.88 -0.04
CA GLY A 40 0.54 6.80 0.74
C GLY A 40 1.85 7.16 1.40
N PHE A 41 2.56 6.14 1.87
CA PHE A 41 3.76 6.34 2.68
C PHE A 41 4.86 5.39 2.26
N MET A 42 6.08 5.85 2.48
CA MET A 42 7.31 5.11 2.25
C MET A 42 7.99 4.85 3.58
N VAL A 43 8.50 3.63 3.77
CA VAL A 43 9.33 3.30 4.92
C VAL A 43 10.78 3.31 4.47
N THR A 44 11.61 4.04 5.21
CA THR A 44 13.04 4.12 4.95
C THR A 44 13.83 3.74 6.19
N LYS A 45 15.10 3.38 5.97
CA LYS A 45 16.06 3.17 7.04
C LYS A 45 17.42 3.55 6.49
N ASP A 46 18.11 4.46 7.18
CA ASP A 46 19.43 4.93 6.73
C ASP A 46 19.38 5.39 5.26
N LYS A 47 18.33 6.13 4.91
CA LYS A 47 18.07 6.67 3.57
C LYS A 47 17.77 5.62 2.51
N LYS A 48 17.69 4.34 2.88
CA LYS A 48 17.30 3.29 1.95
C LYS A 48 15.78 3.14 1.98
N GLU A 49 15.20 3.03 0.80
CA GLU A 49 13.76 2.86 0.64
C GLU A 49 13.43 1.37 0.65
N ILE A 50 12.52 0.97 1.52
CA ILE A 50 12.28 -0.45 1.79
C ILE A 50 10.92 -0.91 1.29
N CYS A 51 9.87 -0.19 1.60
CA CYS A 51 8.51 -0.59 1.22
C CYS A 51 7.59 0.61 1.25
N ALA A 52 6.46 0.48 0.56
CA ALA A 52 5.47 1.55 0.47
C ALA A 52 4.07 0.97 0.36
N GLY A 53 3.07 1.77 0.66
CA GLY A 53 1.67 1.37 0.55
C GLY A 53 0.79 2.60 0.54
N PHE A 54 -0.49 2.38 0.20
CA PHE A 54 -1.45 3.45 -0.06
C PHE A 54 -2.68 3.32 0.83
N ILE A 55 -3.29 4.47 1.12
CA ILE A 55 -4.55 4.53 1.86
C ILE A 55 -5.58 5.19 0.96
N TYR A 56 -6.64 4.45 0.64
CA TYR A 56 -7.78 5.00 -0.07
C TYR A 56 -8.81 5.44 0.96
N LEU A 57 -9.09 6.72 1.00
CA LEU A 57 -10.13 7.24 1.88
C LEU A 57 -11.43 7.29 1.10
N THR A 58 -12.53 6.98 1.77
CA THR A 58 -13.84 7.01 1.15
C THR A 58 -14.71 8.04 1.83
N ASN A 59 -15.90 8.24 1.30
CA ASN A 59 -16.88 9.13 1.91
C ASN A 59 -17.71 8.42 2.97
N SER A 60 -17.26 7.24 3.41
CA SER A 60 -17.84 6.52 4.55
C SER A 60 -16.77 6.39 5.63
N LYS A 61 -16.99 5.53 6.60
CA LYS A 61 -16.00 5.27 7.65
C LYS A 61 -15.02 4.15 7.27
N VAL A 62 -14.96 3.79 6.00
CA VAL A 62 -14.06 2.75 5.50
C VAL A 62 -12.83 3.38 4.85
N ALA A 63 -11.66 2.87 5.19
CA ALA A 63 -10.43 3.16 4.46
C ALA A 63 -9.87 1.86 3.90
N TRP A 64 -9.34 1.90 2.70
CA TRP A 64 -8.69 0.74 2.07
C TRP A 64 -7.19 0.91 2.18
N ILE A 65 -6.51 -0.15 2.61
CA ILE A 65 -5.04 -0.18 2.67
C ILE A 65 -4.59 -1.16 1.60
N GLU A 66 -4.03 -0.63 0.53
CA GLU A 66 -3.77 -1.39 -0.69
C GLU A 66 -2.41 -1.09 -1.30
N PHE A 67 -2.06 -1.90 -2.27
CA PHE A 67 -0.85 -1.73 -3.07
C PHE A 67 0.43 -1.65 -2.23
N VAL A 68 0.50 -2.46 -1.18
CA VAL A 68 1.72 -2.61 -0.40
C VAL A 68 2.75 -3.32 -1.25
N ILE A 69 3.92 -2.72 -1.36
CA ILE A 69 5.00 -3.23 -2.19
C ILE A 69 6.33 -3.04 -1.47
N SER A 70 7.23 -4.00 -1.59
CA SER A 70 8.55 -3.89 -1.00
C SER A 70 9.63 -3.88 -2.08
N ASN A 71 10.77 -3.30 -1.73
CA ASN A 71 11.94 -3.26 -2.58
C ASN A 71 12.63 -4.62 -2.55
N LYS A 72 12.55 -5.36 -3.65
CA LYS A 72 13.14 -6.69 -3.75
C LYS A 72 14.66 -6.65 -3.58
N GLN A 73 15.28 -5.52 -3.89
CA GLN A 73 16.72 -5.35 -3.77
C GLN A 73 17.18 -5.09 -2.34
N TYR A 74 16.25 -4.75 -1.45
CA TYR A 74 16.60 -4.58 -0.04
C TYR A 74 16.58 -5.96 0.61
N LYS A 75 17.78 -6.52 0.83
CA LYS A 75 17.92 -7.92 1.27
C LYS A 75 18.31 -8.08 2.72
N GLU A 76 18.15 -7.01 3.52
CA GLU A 76 18.46 -7.07 4.94
C GLU A 76 17.41 -7.92 5.67
N LYS A 77 17.82 -8.44 6.83
CA LYS A 77 16.96 -9.32 7.62
C LYS A 77 15.72 -8.63 8.14
N ASP A 78 15.77 -7.31 8.27
CA ASP A 78 14.68 -6.55 8.86
C ASP A 78 13.63 -6.08 7.85
N ARG A 79 13.65 -6.58 6.61
CA ARG A 79 12.64 -6.21 5.62
C ARG A 79 11.24 -6.57 6.10
N LYS A 80 11.09 -7.72 6.75
CA LYS A 80 9.79 -8.12 7.29
C LYS A 80 9.30 -7.16 8.36
N ASP A 81 10.21 -6.73 9.21
CA ASP A 81 9.87 -5.75 10.26
C ASP A 81 9.46 -4.42 9.65
N ALA A 82 10.11 -4.01 8.55
CA ALA A 82 9.76 -2.78 7.85
C ALA A 82 8.34 -2.87 7.25
N ILE A 83 7.99 -4.00 6.66
CA ILE A 83 6.65 -4.21 6.10
C ILE A 83 5.59 -4.15 7.21
N GLN A 84 5.86 -4.80 8.35
CA GLN A 84 4.94 -4.76 9.48
C GLN A 84 4.79 -3.33 10.01
N PHE A 85 5.90 -2.62 10.12
CA PHE A 85 5.89 -1.22 10.53
C PHE A 85 5.04 -0.37 9.58
N LEU A 86 5.17 -0.61 8.29
CA LEU A 86 4.38 0.10 7.28
C LEU A 86 2.88 -0.13 7.49
N ILE A 87 2.46 -1.39 7.57
CA ILE A 87 1.03 -1.71 7.66
C ILE A 87 0.44 -1.20 8.97
N ASN A 88 1.17 -1.33 10.07
CA ASN A 88 0.75 -0.76 11.35
C ASN A 88 0.60 0.76 11.24
N SER A 89 1.53 1.41 10.56
CA SER A 89 1.50 2.87 10.41
C SER A 89 0.36 3.32 9.51
N LEU A 90 0.12 2.61 8.40
CA LEU A 90 -1.00 2.93 7.51
C LEU A 90 -2.33 2.80 8.25
N SER A 91 -2.46 1.77 9.07
CA SER A 91 -3.67 1.59 9.90
C SER A 91 -3.85 2.75 10.87
N ALA A 92 -2.78 3.17 11.53
CA ALA A 92 -2.85 4.28 12.48
C ALA A 92 -3.24 5.59 11.78
N VAL A 93 -2.64 5.87 10.62
CA VAL A 93 -2.98 7.06 9.85
C VAL A 93 -4.43 7.03 9.41
N ALA A 94 -4.92 5.89 8.93
CA ALA A 94 -6.31 5.77 8.52
C ALA A 94 -7.26 6.06 9.68
N GLN A 95 -6.96 5.54 10.87
CA GLN A 95 -7.76 5.81 12.06
C GLN A 95 -7.75 7.28 12.42
N GLU A 96 -6.61 7.94 12.31
CA GLU A 96 -6.50 9.37 12.61
C GLU A 96 -7.33 10.23 11.67
N THR A 97 -7.59 9.76 10.45
CA THR A 97 -8.45 10.49 9.51
C THR A 97 -9.94 10.26 9.78
N GLY A 98 -10.27 9.43 10.77
CA GLY A 98 -11.64 9.18 11.15
C GLY A 98 -12.20 7.85 10.64
N ALA A 99 -11.40 7.03 10.01
CA ALA A 99 -11.85 5.72 9.55
C ALA A 99 -12.14 4.82 10.76
N LYS A 100 -13.20 4.06 10.66
CA LYS A 100 -13.60 3.09 11.68
C LYS A 100 -13.32 1.66 11.21
N TYR A 101 -13.33 1.45 9.91
CA TYR A 101 -13.13 0.14 9.29
C TYR A 101 -11.96 0.21 8.32
N GLY A 102 -11.07 -0.78 8.39
CA GLY A 102 -10.03 -0.97 7.40
C GLY A 102 -10.42 -2.11 6.47
N TYR A 103 -10.09 -1.98 5.20
CA TYR A 103 -10.45 -2.96 4.19
C TYR A 103 -9.25 -3.20 3.29
N ALA A 104 -9.08 -4.44 2.84
CA ALA A 104 -8.00 -4.78 1.92
C ALA A 104 -8.37 -6.01 1.11
N VAL A 105 -7.93 -6.04 -0.14
CA VAL A 105 -8.03 -7.22 -1.00
C VAL A 105 -6.61 -7.62 -1.35
N LEU A 106 -6.19 -8.78 -0.86
CA LEU A 106 -4.82 -9.23 -1.03
C LEU A 106 -4.73 -10.23 -2.16
N LYS A 107 -4.04 -9.87 -3.22
CA LYS A 107 -3.79 -10.76 -4.34
C LYS A 107 -2.62 -11.69 -4.06
N HIS A 108 -1.75 -11.29 -3.16
CA HIS A 108 -0.53 -12.05 -2.84
C HIS A 108 -0.57 -12.46 -1.37
N LYS A 109 -0.62 -13.76 -1.15
CA LYS A 109 -0.81 -14.33 0.20
C LYS A 109 0.31 -13.96 1.17
N GLY A 110 1.47 -13.58 0.66
CA GLY A 110 2.59 -13.21 1.51
C GLY A 110 2.34 -12.00 2.41
N LEU A 111 1.32 -11.18 2.09
CA LEU A 111 0.99 -10.02 2.90
C LEU A 111 -0.02 -10.30 4.00
N LYS A 112 -0.75 -11.41 3.91
CA LYS A 112 -1.82 -11.72 4.85
C LYS A 112 -1.36 -11.69 6.31
N PHE A 113 -0.21 -12.29 6.58
CA PHE A 113 0.35 -12.36 7.92
C PHE A 113 0.53 -10.96 8.54
N TYR A 114 1.01 -10.01 7.75
CA TYR A 114 1.25 -8.66 8.24
C TYR A 114 -0.05 -7.91 8.53
N TYR A 115 -1.06 -8.10 7.68
CA TYR A 115 -2.36 -7.50 7.91
C TYR A 115 -3.01 -8.08 9.17
N GLU A 116 -2.93 -9.39 9.36
CA GLU A 116 -3.48 -10.04 10.55
C GLU A 116 -2.79 -9.53 11.81
N ASN A 117 -1.47 -9.34 11.76
CA ASN A 117 -0.74 -8.79 12.90
C ASN A 117 -1.12 -7.34 13.20
N SER A 118 -1.72 -6.64 12.25
CA SER A 118 -2.20 -5.27 12.46
C SER A 118 -3.67 -5.22 12.89
N GLY A 119 -4.30 -6.37 13.11
CA GLY A 119 -5.67 -6.44 13.58
C GLY A 119 -6.72 -6.71 12.52
N PHE A 120 -6.31 -6.93 11.28
CA PHE A 120 -7.25 -7.34 10.23
C PHE A 120 -7.59 -8.82 10.42
N PHE A 121 -8.78 -9.19 10.02
CA PHE A 121 -9.19 -10.60 10.01
C PHE A 121 -9.78 -10.93 8.65
N GLU A 122 -9.63 -12.20 8.28
CA GLU A 122 -10.16 -12.67 7.00
C GLU A 122 -11.67 -12.75 7.08
N SER A 123 -12.34 -12.10 6.13
CA SER A 123 -13.81 -12.08 6.06
C SER A 123 -14.30 -13.06 5.00
N ASP A 124 -14.14 -12.74 3.73
CA ASP A 124 -14.55 -13.60 2.63
C ASP A 124 -13.34 -14.12 1.87
N LYS A 125 -13.42 -15.36 1.40
CA LYS A 125 -12.35 -15.97 0.60
C LYS A 125 -12.65 -16.01 -0.87
N ASN A 126 -13.91 -16.16 -1.22
CA ASN A 126 -14.34 -16.36 -2.61
C ASN A 126 -14.87 -15.06 -3.18
N ILE A 127 -13.97 -14.11 -3.40
CA ILE A 127 -14.35 -12.84 -4.00
C ILE A 127 -13.81 -12.77 -5.42
N THR A 128 -14.48 -11.99 -6.25
CA THR A 128 -14.06 -11.75 -7.62
C THR A 128 -13.77 -10.25 -7.76
N GLU A 129 -12.56 -9.94 -8.22
CA GLU A 129 -12.24 -8.56 -8.53
C GLU A 129 -12.82 -8.22 -9.89
N MET A 130 -13.55 -7.13 -9.96
CA MET A 130 -14.09 -6.62 -11.22
C MET A 130 -13.66 -5.18 -11.38
N ILE A 131 -13.28 -4.84 -12.59
CA ILE A 131 -12.75 -3.52 -12.87
C ILE A 131 -13.33 -3.02 -14.19
N THR A 132 -13.53 -1.73 -14.27
CA THR A 132 -13.87 -1.09 -15.54
C THR A 132 -13.10 0.21 -15.65
N VAL A 133 -12.89 0.67 -16.84
CA VAL A 133 -12.27 1.95 -17.11
C VAL A 133 -13.25 2.75 -17.95
N TRP A 134 -13.76 3.84 -17.40
CA TRP A 134 -14.66 4.69 -18.15
C TRP A 134 -13.83 5.71 -18.93
N GLN A 135 -14.12 5.79 -20.23
CA GLN A 135 -13.45 6.77 -21.05
C GLN A 135 -14.07 8.14 -20.80
N GLN A 136 -13.22 9.13 -20.67
CA GLN A 136 -13.71 10.50 -20.59
C GLN A 136 -14.16 10.94 -21.96
N GLN A 137 -15.33 11.55 -22.03
CA GLN A 137 -15.79 12.10 -23.26
C GLN A 137 -15.01 13.36 -23.59
N GLN A 138 -14.60 13.47 -24.84
CA GLN A 138 -13.97 14.69 -25.32
C GLN A 138 -15.03 15.70 -25.67
N GLN A 139 -14.77 16.91 -25.33
CA GLN A 139 -15.71 18.02 -25.58
C GLN A 139 -15.20 18.94 -26.65
#